data_c8d950c30010a13b4f25c211821835fe
#
_entry.id   c8d950c30010a13b4f25c211821835fe
#
_cell.length_a   1.000
_cell.length_b   1.000
_cell.length_c   1.000
_cell.angle_alpha   90.00
_cell.angle_beta   90.00
_cell.angle_gamma   90.00
#
_symmetry.space_group_name_H-M   'P 1'
#
loop_
_entity.id
_entity.type
_entity.pdbx_description
1 polymer ?
#
loop_
_entity_poly.entity_id
_entity_poly.type
_entity_poly.pdbx_seq_one_letter_code
_entity_poly.pdbx_strand_id
1 'polypeptide(L)'
;EIPQEAFEQAIEELTRDRSRMSLAAANREIYQLLKNGIRVNFTDPESDGERVEVVRLIDWEQPDNNDFLLCSQFWVTGEMHTRRADLIGFVNGLPLLFIELKATHVRLETAFNGNLRDYKDTVPQLFWANALVILSNGSQSRVGSITAGWEHLAEWKKVEHEKEESRVSLETMLRGVCKPERFLDIVENFTLFQEVPGGLIKLTAKNHQYLGVNNSLEALKDVRKREGKLGVFWHTQGSGKSISMIFFAQKVLRKMAGNWTFVIVTDRQELDGQIYKNFASAGVVTEGRAQAESGIHLRQLLSEDHRYVFTLIHKFRVAEEVSKRNDIIVITDEAHRSQYDTLALNMRTALPNAAFLAFTGTPLIVGEEKTRQVF
;
A
#
# COMPACT_ATOMS: atom_id res chain seq x y z
N GLU A 1 18.23 -26.03 0.26
CA GLU A 1 17.97 -25.97 1.71
C GLU A 1 18.81 -24.84 2.30
N ILE A 2 18.24 -24.06 3.23
CA ILE A 2 18.97 -23.00 3.93
C ILE A 2 19.84 -23.64 5.02
N PRO A 3 21.16 -23.36 5.09
CA PRO A 3 22.01 -23.87 6.13
C PRO A 3 21.50 -23.49 7.53
N GLN A 4 21.73 -24.38 8.50
CA GLN A 4 21.31 -24.18 9.89
C GLN A 4 21.85 -22.87 10.48
N GLU A 5 23.12 -22.56 10.24
CA GLU A 5 23.77 -21.32 10.68
C GLU A 5 23.06 -20.06 10.14
N ALA A 6 22.70 -20.05 8.86
CA ALA A 6 21.99 -18.94 8.23
C ALA A 6 20.58 -18.77 8.83
N PHE A 7 19.93 -19.87 9.14
CA PHE A 7 18.61 -19.84 9.79
C PHE A 7 18.71 -19.26 11.23
N GLU A 8 19.70 -19.68 12.00
CA GLU A 8 19.93 -19.18 13.37
C GLU A 8 20.23 -17.67 13.37
N GLN A 9 21.09 -17.18 12.46
CA GLN A 9 21.35 -15.76 12.29
C GLN A 9 20.08 -14.98 11.93
N ALA A 10 19.23 -15.52 11.06
CA ALA A 10 17.97 -14.88 10.68
C ALA A 10 17.01 -14.79 11.88
N ILE A 11 16.92 -15.82 12.72
CA ILE A 11 16.12 -15.79 13.96
C ILE A 11 16.67 -14.74 14.94
N GLU A 12 17.98 -14.68 15.14
CA GLU A 12 18.62 -13.71 16.02
C GLU A 12 18.29 -12.27 15.59
N GLU A 13 18.42 -11.96 14.28
CA GLU A 13 18.06 -10.63 13.77
C GLU A 13 16.56 -10.34 13.94
N LEU A 14 15.70 -11.30 13.68
CA LEU A 14 14.25 -11.16 13.80
C LEU A 14 13.81 -10.91 15.25
N THR A 15 14.42 -11.62 16.21
CA THR A 15 14.08 -11.58 17.64
C THR A 15 14.88 -10.56 18.44
N ARG A 16 15.78 -9.81 17.78
CA ARG A 16 16.59 -8.76 18.41
C ARG A 16 15.71 -7.81 19.23
N ASP A 17 16.17 -7.41 20.40
CA ASP A 17 15.47 -6.45 21.25
C ASP A 17 15.38 -5.06 20.58
N ARG A 18 14.14 -4.55 20.51
CA ARG A 18 13.80 -3.23 19.95
C ARG A 18 13.14 -2.30 20.97
N SER A 19 13.25 -2.63 22.26
CA SER A 19 12.62 -1.85 23.34
C SER A 19 13.06 -0.39 23.42
N ARG A 20 14.26 -0.09 22.91
CA ARG A 20 14.81 1.28 22.85
C ARG A 20 14.32 2.10 21.65
N MET A 21 13.61 1.48 20.71
CA MET A 21 13.07 2.15 19.54
C MET A 21 11.66 2.64 19.82
N SER A 22 11.20 3.67 19.10
CA SER A 22 9.76 3.96 19.07
C SER A 22 9.00 2.76 18.44
N LEU A 23 7.77 2.52 18.89
CA LEU A 23 6.96 1.40 18.38
C LEU A 23 6.84 1.43 16.84
N ALA A 24 6.65 2.62 16.24
CA ALA A 24 6.56 2.77 14.80
C ALA A 24 7.89 2.42 14.09
N ALA A 25 9.03 2.79 14.68
CA ALA A 25 10.35 2.49 14.12
C ALA A 25 10.66 0.99 14.20
N ALA A 26 10.40 0.35 15.35
CA ALA A 26 10.55 -1.09 15.53
C ALA A 26 9.65 -1.86 14.53
N ASN A 27 8.40 -1.44 14.39
CA ASN A 27 7.48 -2.05 13.45
C ASN A 27 7.92 -1.86 11.98
N ARG A 28 8.44 -0.69 11.59
CA ARG A 28 9.00 -0.47 10.24
C ARG A 28 10.17 -1.39 9.95
N GLU A 29 11.07 -1.55 10.90
CA GLU A 29 12.24 -2.42 10.75
C GLU A 29 11.83 -3.89 10.53
N ILE A 30 10.97 -4.43 11.40
CA ILE A 30 10.43 -5.78 11.20
C ILE A 30 9.67 -5.91 9.88
N TYR A 31 8.86 -4.92 9.52
CA TYR A 31 8.15 -4.94 8.24
C TYR A 31 9.11 -5.01 7.04
N GLN A 32 10.26 -4.35 7.10
CA GLN A 32 11.28 -4.44 6.06
C GLN A 32 11.89 -5.84 5.98
N LEU A 33 12.16 -6.47 7.13
CA LEU A 33 12.61 -7.86 7.18
C LEU A 33 11.58 -8.83 6.61
N LEU A 34 10.29 -8.66 6.97
CA LEU A 34 9.19 -9.46 6.42
C LEU A 34 9.14 -9.36 4.89
N LYS A 35 9.27 -8.15 4.36
CA LYS A 35 9.06 -7.85 2.96
C LYS A 35 10.24 -8.25 2.06
N ASN A 36 11.46 -8.01 2.54
CA ASN A 36 12.68 -8.18 1.76
C ASN A 36 13.42 -9.48 2.09
N GLY A 37 13.04 -10.15 3.16
CA GLY A 37 13.81 -11.23 3.76
C GLY A 37 15.00 -10.70 4.57
N ILE A 38 15.65 -11.59 5.29
CA ILE A 38 16.82 -11.31 6.12
C ILE A 38 18.06 -11.76 5.38
N ARG A 39 19.00 -10.83 5.15
CA ARG A 39 20.31 -11.17 4.56
C ARG A 39 21.21 -11.68 5.65
N VAL A 40 21.74 -12.88 5.43
CA VAL A 40 22.69 -13.53 6.35
C VAL A 40 23.96 -13.90 5.59
N ASN A 41 25.08 -13.81 6.28
CA ASN A 41 26.40 -14.22 5.78
C ASN A 41 26.81 -15.49 6.51
N PHE A 42 27.16 -16.53 5.78
CA PHE A 42 27.66 -17.77 6.37
C PHE A 42 28.79 -18.37 5.53
N THR A 43 29.59 -19.23 6.15
CA THR A 43 30.60 -19.98 5.43
C THR A 43 29.96 -21.19 4.79
N ASP A 44 30.08 -21.30 3.47
CA ASP A 44 29.53 -22.44 2.72
C ASP A 44 30.40 -23.68 3.01
N PRO A 45 29.84 -24.75 3.61
CA PRO A 45 30.61 -25.94 3.94
C PRO A 45 31.23 -26.67 2.72
N GLU A 46 30.67 -26.43 1.51
CA GLU A 46 31.13 -27.09 0.28
C GLU A 46 32.25 -26.33 -0.42
N SER A 47 32.29 -25.00 -0.30
CA SER A 47 33.23 -24.13 -1.03
C SER A 47 34.27 -23.42 -0.16
N ASP A 48 34.16 -23.53 1.18
CA ASP A 48 34.96 -22.80 2.18
C ASP A 48 35.04 -21.28 1.94
N GLY A 49 33.99 -20.74 1.27
CA GLY A 49 33.85 -19.32 0.92
C GLY A 49 32.70 -18.67 1.66
N GLU A 50 32.80 -17.33 1.86
CA GLU A 50 31.66 -16.56 2.35
C GLU A 50 30.54 -16.51 1.31
N ARG A 51 29.31 -16.83 1.73
CA ARG A 51 28.10 -16.78 0.93
C ARG A 51 27.03 -15.91 1.60
N VAL A 52 26.34 -15.15 0.78
CA VAL A 52 25.19 -14.33 1.21
C VAL A 52 23.91 -15.03 0.81
N GLU A 53 23.04 -15.29 1.77
CA GLU A 53 21.70 -15.86 1.52
C GLU A 53 20.62 -14.89 2.00
N VAL A 54 19.41 -15.00 1.41
CA VAL A 54 18.24 -14.23 1.81
C VAL A 54 17.19 -15.17 2.37
N VAL A 55 17.06 -15.18 3.70
CA VAL A 55 16.04 -15.97 4.39
C VAL A 55 14.69 -15.24 4.30
N ARG A 56 13.76 -15.81 3.53
CA ARG A 56 12.40 -15.28 3.39
C ARG A 56 11.53 -15.76 4.53
N LEU A 57 10.86 -14.82 5.20
CA LEU A 57 9.98 -15.11 6.33
C LEU A 57 8.55 -15.43 5.90
N ILE A 58 8.14 -14.97 4.73
CA ILE A 58 6.78 -15.15 4.17
C ILE A 58 6.91 -15.50 2.70
N ASP A 59 6.14 -16.47 2.25
CA ASP A 59 5.92 -16.74 0.84
C ASP A 59 4.74 -15.89 0.34
N TRP A 60 5.07 -14.80 -0.35
CA TRP A 60 4.09 -13.84 -0.88
C TRP A 60 3.40 -14.34 -2.16
N GLU A 61 4.01 -15.28 -2.87
CA GLU A 61 3.51 -15.78 -4.15
C GLU A 61 2.55 -16.96 -3.98
N GLN A 62 2.81 -17.78 -2.97
CA GLN A 62 2.01 -18.95 -2.66
C GLN A 62 1.55 -18.89 -1.20
N PRO A 63 0.39 -18.26 -0.93
CA PRO A 63 -0.14 -18.08 0.43
C PRO A 63 -0.24 -19.38 1.23
N ASP A 64 -0.57 -20.48 0.57
CA ASP A 64 -0.76 -21.81 1.21
C ASP A 64 0.56 -22.42 1.74
N ASN A 65 1.72 -21.88 1.34
CA ASN A 65 3.01 -22.30 1.89
C ASN A 65 3.28 -21.70 3.27
N ASN A 66 2.44 -20.77 3.74
CA ASN A 66 2.59 -20.16 5.05
C ASN A 66 1.69 -20.85 6.09
N ASP A 67 2.17 -20.91 7.33
CA ASP A 67 1.39 -21.38 8.47
C ASP A 67 0.57 -20.22 9.06
N PHE A 68 -0.75 -20.40 9.13
CA PHE A 68 -1.69 -19.44 9.71
C PHE A 68 -2.29 -20.01 10.99
N LEU A 69 -2.07 -19.31 12.11
CA LEU A 69 -2.60 -19.69 13.40
C LEU A 69 -3.39 -18.52 14.01
N LEU A 70 -4.59 -18.80 14.52
CA LEU A 70 -5.38 -17.87 15.33
C LEU A 70 -5.44 -18.34 16.78
N CYS A 71 -4.86 -17.56 17.69
CA CYS A 71 -4.89 -17.82 19.12
C CYS A 71 -5.90 -16.92 19.82
N SER A 72 -6.79 -17.51 20.62
CA SER A 72 -7.69 -16.78 21.51
C SER A 72 -7.12 -16.67 22.91
N GLN A 73 -7.42 -15.55 23.59
CA GLN A 73 -7.02 -15.30 24.98
C GLN A 73 -5.50 -15.46 25.18
N PHE A 74 -4.73 -14.88 24.27
CA PHE A 74 -3.27 -15.02 24.23
C PHE A 74 -2.60 -14.18 25.31
N TRP A 75 -1.82 -14.84 26.18
CA TRP A 75 -1.09 -14.19 27.26
C TRP A 75 0.27 -13.66 26.78
N VAL A 76 0.55 -12.39 27.06
CA VAL A 76 1.83 -11.75 26.75
C VAL A 76 2.38 -11.10 28.01
N THR A 77 3.63 -11.42 28.34
CA THR A 77 4.33 -10.85 29.49
C THR A 77 5.37 -9.85 28.98
N GLY A 78 5.24 -8.60 29.39
CA GLY A 78 6.24 -7.55 29.23
C GLY A 78 7.14 -7.46 30.46
N GLU A 79 7.92 -6.39 30.56
CA GLU A 79 8.85 -6.20 31.70
C GLU A 79 8.12 -6.13 33.05
N MET A 80 7.00 -5.45 33.13
CA MET A 80 6.29 -5.21 34.40
C MET A 80 4.84 -5.72 34.38
N HIS A 81 4.29 -6.02 33.22
CA HIS A 81 2.87 -6.32 33.09
C HIS A 81 2.64 -7.56 32.23
N THR A 82 1.66 -8.34 32.62
CA THR A 82 1.11 -9.42 31.80
C THR A 82 -0.25 -9.01 31.27
N ARG A 83 -0.51 -9.22 30.00
CA ARG A 83 -1.77 -8.90 29.32
C ARG A 83 -2.32 -10.14 28.63
N ARG A 84 -3.63 -10.14 28.42
CA ARG A 84 -4.34 -11.23 27.73
C ARG A 84 -5.14 -10.62 26.57
N ALA A 85 -4.60 -10.78 25.36
CA ALA A 85 -5.25 -10.32 24.15
C ALA A 85 -6.42 -11.23 23.76
N ASP A 86 -7.49 -10.67 23.23
CA ASP A 86 -8.66 -11.45 22.83
C ASP A 86 -8.33 -12.43 21.70
N LEU A 87 -7.75 -11.94 20.60
CA LEU A 87 -7.33 -12.77 19.47
C LEU A 87 -6.04 -12.23 18.87
N ILE A 88 -5.09 -13.12 18.60
CA ILE A 88 -3.86 -12.83 17.87
C ILE A 88 -3.75 -13.79 16.69
N GLY A 89 -3.60 -13.23 15.49
CA GLY A 89 -3.31 -13.99 14.28
C GLY A 89 -1.82 -14.01 13.98
N PHE A 90 -1.30 -15.20 13.79
CA PHE A 90 0.10 -15.46 13.47
C PHE A 90 0.23 -15.91 12.02
N VAL A 91 1.31 -15.50 11.37
CA VAL A 91 1.77 -16.06 10.10
C VAL A 91 3.21 -16.49 10.29
N ASN A 92 3.49 -17.77 10.07
CA ASN A 92 4.81 -18.36 10.29
C ASN A 92 5.39 -18.04 11.69
N GLY A 93 4.52 -18.06 12.71
CA GLY A 93 4.88 -17.77 14.11
C GLY A 93 4.98 -16.27 14.45
N LEU A 94 4.79 -15.35 13.52
CA LEU A 94 4.86 -13.91 13.75
C LEU A 94 3.48 -13.31 14.02
N PRO A 95 3.28 -12.52 15.11
CA PRO A 95 1.99 -11.95 15.49
C PRO A 95 1.64 -10.75 14.60
N LEU A 96 1.10 -11.02 13.41
CA LEU A 96 0.80 -9.99 12.42
C LEU A 96 -0.57 -9.33 12.61
N LEU A 97 -1.52 -10.01 13.23
CA LEU A 97 -2.88 -9.50 13.41
C LEU A 97 -3.25 -9.43 14.89
N PHE A 98 -3.69 -8.26 15.32
CA PHE A 98 -4.27 -8.04 16.65
C PHE A 98 -5.77 -7.74 16.52
N ILE A 99 -6.62 -8.48 17.26
CA ILE A 99 -8.07 -8.24 17.27
C ILE A 99 -8.53 -8.07 18.72
N GLU A 100 -9.17 -6.95 19.01
CA GLU A 100 -9.81 -6.67 20.29
C GLU A 100 -11.34 -6.66 20.13
N LEU A 101 -12.02 -7.40 20.96
CA LEU A 101 -13.48 -7.56 20.92
C LEU A 101 -14.14 -6.90 22.14
N LYS A 102 -15.29 -6.31 21.91
CA LYS A 102 -16.13 -5.72 22.96
C LYS A 102 -17.56 -6.22 22.86
N ALA A 103 -18.26 -6.19 23.97
CA ALA A 103 -19.70 -6.43 23.97
C ALA A 103 -20.43 -5.37 23.13
N THR A 104 -21.53 -5.74 22.50
CA THR A 104 -22.27 -4.92 21.52
C THR A 104 -22.71 -3.54 22.08
N HIS A 105 -22.96 -3.46 23.38
CA HIS A 105 -23.36 -2.21 24.06
C HIS A 105 -22.18 -1.28 24.42
N VAL A 106 -20.93 -1.76 24.26
CA VAL A 106 -19.72 -0.98 24.57
C VAL A 106 -19.31 -0.16 23.34
N ARG A 107 -19.03 1.11 23.53
CA ARG A 107 -18.49 1.96 22.47
C ARG A 107 -17.12 1.46 22.04
N LEU A 108 -16.94 1.26 20.76
CA LEU A 108 -15.70 0.72 20.20
C LEU A 108 -14.49 1.64 20.44
N GLU A 109 -14.72 2.94 20.55
CA GLU A 109 -13.69 3.91 20.86
C GLU A 109 -13.05 3.69 22.26
N THR A 110 -13.78 3.06 23.19
CA THR A 110 -13.24 2.64 24.50
C THR A 110 -12.17 1.57 24.34
N ALA A 111 -12.35 0.64 23.41
CA ALA A 111 -11.32 -0.37 23.07
C ALA A 111 -10.05 0.28 22.53
N PHE A 112 -10.19 1.34 21.71
CA PHE A 112 -9.07 2.07 21.15
C PHE A 112 -8.30 2.86 22.22
N ASN A 113 -9.00 3.76 22.96
CA ASN A 113 -8.39 4.66 23.95
C ASN A 113 -7.93 3.95 25.24
N GLY A 114 -8.56 2.83 25.59
CA GLY A 114 -8.24 2.03 26.76
C GLY A 114 -7.35 0.84 26.39
N ASN A 115 -7.96 -0.23 25.88
CA ASN A 115 -7.28 -1.51 25.71
C ASN A 115 -6.09 -1.46 24.75
N LEU A 116 -6.29 -0.99 23.52
CA LEU A 116 -5.20 -0.95 22.52
C LEU A 116 -4.04 -0.08 22.97
N ARG A 117 -4.34 1.05 23.61
CA ARG A 117 -3.31 1.93 24.17
C ARG A 117 -2.56 1.25 25.30
N ASP A 118 -3.27 0.64 26.26
CA ASP A 118 -2.66 -0.08 27.38
C ASP A 118 -1.76 -1.22 26.89
N TYR A 119 -2.17 -2.00 25.89
CA TYR A 119 -1.33 -3.03 25.30
C TYR A 119 -0.04 -2.44 24.66
N LYS A 120 -0.16 -1.35 23.90
CA LYS A 120 1.01 -0.70 23.28
C LYS A 120 1.99 -0.15 24.31
N ASP A 121 1.49 0.33 25.44
CA ASP A 121 2.30 0.90 26.51
C ASP A 121 2.93 -0.17 27.40
N THR A 122 2.28 -1.33 27.59
CA THR A 122 2.69 -2.36 28.58
C THR A 122 3.36 -3.58 27.97
N VAL A 123 3.01 -3.95 26.74
CA VAL A 123 3.55 -5.12 26.01
C VAL A 123 3.88 -4.75 24.54
N PRO A 124 4.70 -3.71 24.29
CA PRO A 124 4.97 -3.18 22.95
C PRO A 124 5.55 -4.22 21.99
N GLN A 125 6.27 -5.22 22.50
CA GLN A 125 6.86 -6.30 21.70
C GLN A 125 5.81 -7.10 20.89
N LEU A 126 4.56 -7.18 21.36
CA LEU A 126 3.46 -7.78 20.62
C LEU A 126 3.19 -7.09 19.28
N PHE A 127 3.56 -5.81 19.19
CA PHE A 127 3.26 -4.97 18.03
C PHE A 127 4.47 -4.72 17.12
N TRP A 128 5.66 -5.22 17.46
CA TRP A 128 6.83 -5.03 16.58
C TRP A 128 6.63 -5.66 15.21
N ALA A 129 6.00 -6.83 15.14
CA ALA A 129 5.66 -7.48 13.87
C ALA A 129 4.24 -7.16 13.37
N ASN A 130 3.41 -6.47 14.16
CA ASN A 130 2.00 -6.28 13.85
C ASN A 130 1.77 -5.60 12.49
N ALA A 131 0.98 -6.24 11.64
CA ALA A 131 0.56 -5.70 10.36
C ALA A 131 -0.73 -4.87 10.49
N LEU A 132 -1.75 -5.44 11.15
CA LEU A 132 -3.09 -4.86 11.26
C LEU A 132 -3.65 -5.00 12.67
N VAL A 133 -4.43 -4.01 13.04
CA VAL A 133 -5.26 -3.99 14.25
C VAL A 133 -6.73 -3.97 13.83
N ILE A 134 -7.55 -4.87 14.36
CA ILE A 134 -9.00 -4.87 14.20
C ILE A 134 -9.65 -4.67 15.58
N LEU A 135 -10.59 -3.74 15.64
CA LEU A 135 -11.44 -3.52 16.81
C LEU A 135 -12.88 -3.80 16.41
N SER A 136 -13.60 -4.58 17.20
CA SER A 136 -15.01 -4.89 16.92
C SER A 136 -15.84 -5.04 18.19
N ASN A 137 -17.10 -4.61 18.11
CA ASN A 137 -18.13 -4.92 19.12
C ASN A 137 -19.31 -5.70 18.51
N GLY A 138 -19.09 -6.33 17.33
CA GLY A 138 -20.11 -7.05 16.58
C GLY A 138 -20.93 -6.14 15.66
N SER A 139 -21.39 -4.98 16.15
CA SER A 139 -22.17 -4.01 15.34
C SER A 139 -21.28 -3.08 14.53
N GLN A 140 -20.13 -2.72 15.09
CA GLN A 140 -19.12 -1.89 14.44
C GLN A 140 -17.80 -2.67 14.38
N SER A 141 -17.10 -2.53 13.27
CA SER A 141 -15.77 -3.11 13.10
C SER A 141 -14.87 -2.13 12.36
N ARG A 142 -13.66 -1.92 12.89
CA ARG A 142 -12.68 -1.01 12.31
C ARG A 142 -11.32 -1.69 12.21
N VAL A 143 -10.59 -1.37 11.14
CA VAL A 143 -9.25 -1.88 10.88
C VAL A 143 -8.29 -0.74 10.59
N GLY A 144 -7.06 -0.90 10.96
CA GLY A 144 -5.99 0.04 10.65
C GLY A 144 -4.63 -0.40 11.18
N SER A 145 -3.69 0.53 11.17
CA SER A 145 -2.33 0.30 11.67
C SER A 145 -2.20 0.63 13.15
N ILE A 146 -1.10 0.22 13.75
CA ILE A 146 -0.75 0.52 15.15
C ILE A 146 -0.54 2.02 15.42
N THR A 147 -0.24 2.81 14.39
CA THR A 147 -0.03 4.27 14.50
C THR A 147 -1.27 5.07 14.13
N ALA A 148 -2.34 4.42 13.64
CA ALA A 148 -3.55 5.12 13.25
C ALA A 148 -4.23 5.77 14.46
N GLY A 149 -4.68 7.03 14.30
CA GLY A 149 -5.66 7.62 15.20
C GLY A 149 -7.05 7.00 15.00
N TRP A 150 -7.95 7.23 15.95
CA TRP A 150 -9.31 6.69 15.88
C TRP A 150 -10.02 7.02 14.55
N GLU A 151 -9.89 8.26 14.08
CA GLU A 151 -10.45 8.77 12.83
C GLU A 151 -9.89 8.11 11.57
N HIS A 152 -8.74 7.46 11.70
CA HIS A 152 -8.06 6.78 10.59
C HIS A 152 -8.31 5.27 10.58
N LEU A 153 -8.89 4.70 11.65
CA LEU A 153 -9.39 3.33 11.62
C LEU A 153 -10.61 3.25 10.70
N ALA A 154 -10.52 2.44 9.66
CA ALA A 154 -11.52 2.36 8.60
C ALA A 154 -12.49 1.19 8.80
N GLU A 155 -13.71 1.36 8.35
CA GLU A 155 -14.66 0.27 8.16
C GLU A 155 -14.36 -0.49 6.87
N TRP A 156 -14.59 -1.80 6.88
CA TRP A 156 -14.53 -2.61 5.68
C TRP A 156 -15.94 -3.00 5.28
N LYS A 157 -16.42 -2.44 4.15
CA LYS A 157 -17.86 -2.47 3.79
C LYS A 157 -18.19 -3.44 2.68
N LYS A 158 -17.21 -3.83 1.86
CA LYS A 158 -17.37 -4.64 0.66
C LYS A 158 -16.24 -5.66 0.59
N VAL A 159 -16.55 -6.87 0.16
CA VAL A 159 -15.58 -7.97 0.15
C VAL A 159 -14.94 -8.13 -1.22
N GLU A 160 -15.71 -8.39 -2.26
CA GLU A 160 -15.17 -8.76 -3.58
C GLU A 160 -15.15 -7.58 -4.57
N HIS A 161 -16.22 -6.79 -4.64
CA HIS A 161 -16.33 -5.74 -5.66
C HIS A 161 -17.01 -4.47 -5.16
N GLU A 162 -16.71 -3.37 -5.82
CA GLU A 162 -17.27 -2.05 -5.50
C GLU A 162 -18.80 -1.96 -5.69
N LYS A 163 -19.39 -2.86 -6.48
CA LYS A 163 -20.85 -2.91 -6.72
C LYS A 163 -21.64 -3.64 -5.65
N GLU A 164 -20.96 -4.32 -4.71
CA GLU A 164 -21.65 -4.97 -3.59
C GLU A 164 -22.39 -3.97 -2.72
N GLU A 165 -23.48 -4.43 -2.11
CA GLU A 165 -24.14 -3.68 -1.06
C GLU A 165 -23.20 -3.46 0.13
N SER A 166 -23.13 -2.24 0.61
CA SER A 166 -22.25 -1.90 1.74
C SER A 166 -22.80 -2.47 3.03
N ARG A 167 -22.01 -3.32 3.69
CA ARG A 167 -22.38 -3.93 4.98
C ARG A 167 -21.23 -3.78 5.98
N VAL A 168 -21.50 -3.12 7.10
CA VAL A 168 -20.55 -3.03 8.21
C VAL A 168 -20.86 -4.15 9.21
N SER A 169 -19.95 -5.11 9.30
CA SER A 169 -20.05 -6.23 10.27
C SER A 169 -18.66 -6.84 10.51
N LEU A 170 -18.52 -7.57 11.61
CA LEU A 170 -17.30 -8.34 11.85
C LEU A 170 -17.10 -9.40 10.75
N GLU A 171 -18.16 -10.04 10.28
CA GLU A 171 -18.08 -11.01 9.18
C GLU A 171 -17.51 -10.39 7.91
N THR A 172 -18.03 -9.22 7.48
CA THR A 172 -17.52 -8.51 6.30
C THR A 172 -16.05 -8.11 6.49
N MET A 173 -15.68 -7.68 7.70
CA MET A 173 -14.31 -7.36 8.05
C MET A 173 -13.39 -8.59 7.92
N LEU A 174 -13.75 -9.71 8.54
CA LEU A 174 -12.95 -10.92 8.50
C LEU A 174 -12.82 -11.48 7.08
N ARG A 175 -13.90 -11.55 6.31
CA ARG A 175 -13.87 -12.01 4.91
C ARG A 175 -13.06 -11.08 4.00
N GLY A 176 -13.15 -9.77 4.23
CA GLY A 176 -12.48 -8.76 3.40
C GLY A 176 -11.00 -8.55 3.72
N VAL A 177 -10.57 -8.88 4.95
CA VAL A 177 -9.20 -8.59 5.44
C VAL A 177 -8.44 -9.84 5.82
N CYS A 178 -9.09 -10.82 6.49
CA CYS A 178 -8.39 -11.93 7.15
C CYS A 178 -8.31 -13.21 6.30
N LYS A 179 -8.90 -13.24 5.09
CA LYS A 179 -8.65 -14.35 4.17
C LYS A 179 -7.15 -14.39 3.86
N PRO A 180 -6.46 -15.56 3.96
CA PRO A 180 -5.00 -15.65 3.84
C PRO A 180 -4.40 -14.84 2.69
N GLU A 181 -4.90 -15.02 1.48
CA GLU A 181 -4.37 -14.34 0.28
C GLU A 181 -4.56 -12.83 0.34
N ARG A 182 -5.69 -12.36 0.91
CA ARG A 182 -5.97 -10.93 1.07
C ARG A 182 -5.15 -10.31 2.18
N PHE A 183 -5.02 -11.04 3.29
CA PHE A 183 -4.20 -10.58 4.40
C PHE A 183 -2.76 -10.36 3.97
N LEU A 184 -2.17 -11.34 3.29
CA LEU A 184 -0.82 -11.23 2.74
C LEU A 184 -0.71 -10.11 1.70
N ASP A 185 -1.68 -9.98 0.79
CA ASP A 185 -1.71 -8.90 -0.18
C ASP A 185 -1.78 -7.52 0.47
N ILE A 186 -2.58 -7.35 1.55
CA ILE A 186 -2.64 -6.10 2.31
C ILE A 186 -1.29 -5.81 2.98
N VAL A 187 -0.68 -6.80 3.59
CA VAL A 187 0.62 -6.65 4.25
C VAL A 187 1.70 -6.28 3.23
N GLU A 188 1.79 -6.99 2.12
CA GLU A 188 2.82 -6.79 1.11
C GLU A 188 2.65 -5.50 0.29
N ASN A 189 1.44 -5.24 -0.21
CA ASN A 189 1.18 -4.25 -1.26
C ASN A 189 0.41 -3.02 -0.80
N PHE A 190 -0.25 -3.08 0.36
CA PHE A 190 -1.13 -2.03 0.85
C PHE A 190 -0.73 -1.50 2.24
N THR A 191 0.56 -1.60 2.55
CA THR A 191 1.17 -1.06 3.77
C THR A 191 2.32 -0.13 3.38
N LEU A 192 2.32 1.07 3.95
CA LEU A 192 3.35 2.10 3.77
C LEU A 192 3.79 2.66 5.12
N PHE A 193 5.02 3.12 5.18
CA PHE A 193 5.51 3.97 6.26
C PHE A 193 5.82 5.35 5.71
N GLN A 194 5.34 6.38 6.37
CA GLN A 194 5.49 7.76 5.96
C GLN A 194 6.05 8.62 7.09
N GLU A 195 7.07 9.40 6.79
CA GLU A 195 7.58 10.39 7.73
C GLU A 195 6.74 11.67 7.62
N VAL A 196 6.20 12.10 8.74
CA VAL A 196 5.38 13.31 8.87
C VAL A 196 5.93 14.19 10.00
N PRO A 197 5.56 15.48 10.08
CA PRO A 197 6.06 16.38 11.13
C PRO A 197 5.88 15.87 12.57
N GLY A 198 4.92 14.96 12.81
CA GLY A 198 4.68 14.32 14.11
C GLY A 198 5.45 13.00 14.35
N GLY A 199 6.29 12.57 13.42
CA GLY A 199 7.04 11.32 13.49
C GLY A 199 6.68 10.32 12.39
N LEU A 200 7.03 9.07 12.61
CA LEU A 200 6.78 7.99 11.66
C LEU A 200 5.35 7.43 11.82
N ILE A 201 4.60 7.38 10.74
CA ILE A 201 3.28 6.74 10.71
C ILE A 201 3.28 5.56 9.75
N LYS A 202 2.49 4.53 10.11
CA LYS A 202 2.18 3.40 9.25
C LYS A 202 0.79 3.60 8.66
N LEU A 203 0.67 3.49 7.36
CA LEU A 203 -0.56 3.57 6.60
C LEU A 203 -0.93 2.20 6.06
N THR A 204 -2.20 1.84 6.16
CA THR A 204 -2.77 0.65 5.54
C THR A 204 -3.94 1.06 4.66
N ALA A 205 -4.18 0.33 3.57
CA ALA A 205 -5.26 0.66 2.66
C ALA A 205 -6.63 0.59 3.33
N LYS A 206 -7.48 1.52 2.96
CA LYS A 206 -8.92 1.46 3.23
C LYS A 206 -9.59 0.55 2.20
N ASN A 207 -10.79 0.07 2.51
CA ASN A 207 -11.55 -0.85 1.65
C ASN A 207 -11.65 -0.39 0.19
N HIS A 208 -12.03 0.88 -0.06
CA HIS A 208 -12.13 1.44 -1.41
C HIS A 208 -10.78 1.53 -2.13
N GLN A 209 -9.68 1.77 -1.40
CA GLN A 209 -8.33 1.79 -1.97
C GLN A 209 -7.90 0.39 -2.40
N TYR A 210 -8.14 -0.61 -1.55
CA TYR A 210 -7.84 -2.02 -1.85
C TYR A 210 -8.56 -2.50 -3.09
N LEU A 211 -9.89 -2.32 -3.16
CA LEU A 211 -10.70 -2.75 -4.29
C LEU A 211 -10.33 -2.00 -5.57
N GLY A 212 -10.20 -0.67 -5.51
CA GLY A 212 -9.90 0.14 -6.69
C GLY A 212 -8.51 -0.16 -7.27
N VAL A 213 -7.47 -0.28 -6.43
CA VAL A 213 -6.13 -0.62 -6.90
C VAL A 213 -6.11 -2.01 -7.55
N ASN A 214 -6.77 -3.00 -6.95
CA ASN A 214 -6.84 -4.34 -7.52
C ASN A 214 -7.60 -4.35 -8.84
N ASN A 215 -8.71 -3.63 -8.95
CA ASN A 215 -9.45 -3.48 -10.21
C ASN A 215 -8.57 -2.85 -11.32
N SER A 216 -7.77 -1.84 -10.97
CA SER A 216 -6.86 -1.20 -11.95
C SER A 216 -5.71 -2.11 -12.35
N LEU A 217 -5.22 -2.94 -11.43
CA LEU A 217 -4.20 -3.95 -11.75
C LEU A 217 -4.74 -5.02 -12.70
N GLU A 218 -5.97 -5.49 -12.48
CA GLU A 218 -6.64 -6.42 -13.41
C GLU A 218 -6.88 -5.78 -14.77
N ALA A 219 -7.27 -4.49 -14.80
CA ALA A 219 -7.40 -3.76 -16.06
C ALA A 219 -6.06 -3.63 -16.81
N LEU A 220 -4.93 -3.51 -16.08
CA LEU A 220 -3.60 -3.43 -16.66
C LEU A 220 -3.18 -4.75 -17.32
N LYS A 221 -3.56 -5.91 -16.78
CA LYS A 221 -3.31 -7.23 -17.39
C LYS A 221 -3.92 -7.33 -18.80
N ASP A 222 -5.07 -6.70 -19.00
CA ASP A 222 -5.81 -6.66 -20.27
C ASP A 222 -5.67 -5.33 -21.03
N VAL A 223 -4.63 -4.55 -20.74
CA VAL A 223 -4.46 -3.16 -21.22
C VAL A 223 -4.58 -3.00 -22.72
N ARG A 224 -4.10 -3.96 -23.52
CA ARG A 224 -4.21 -3.91 -24.99
C ARG A 224 -5.65 -4.07 -25.47
N LYS A 225 -6.42 -5.01 -24.88
CA LYS A 225 -7.84 -5.19 -25.19
C LYS A 225 -8.69 -4.00 -24.75
N ARG A 226 -8.21 -3.28 -23.74
CA ARG A 226 -8.86 -2.08 -23.19
C ARG A 226 -8.38 -0.79 -23.83
N GLU A 227 -7.61 -0.87 -24.89
CA GLU A 227 -7.08 0.31 -25.62
C GLU A 227 -6.31 1.28 -24.69
N GLY A 228 -5.57 0.76 -23.73
CA GLY A 228 -4.83 1.54 -22.73
C GLY A 228 -5.68 2.09 -21.59
N LYS A 229 -6.97 1.77 -21.47
CA LYS A 229 -7.86 2.33 -20.44
C LYS A 229 -7.84 1.48 -19.18
N LEU A 230 -7.39 2.04 -18.06
CA LEU A 230 -7.41 1.36 -16.77
C LEU A 230 -8.64 1.72 -15.92
N GLY A 231 -9.27 2.85 -16.21
CA GLY A 231 -10.46 3.31 -15.53
C GLY A 231 -10.30 4.62 -14.77
N VAL A 232 -11.31 4.94 -13.98
CA VAL A 232 -11.37 6.17 -13.18
C VAL A 232 -11.63 5.83 -11.72
N PHE A 233 -10.74 6.26 -10.84
CA PHE A 233 -10.96 6.27 -9.40
C PHE A 233 -11.78 7.50 -9.02
N TRP A 234 -13.02 7.27 -8.68
CA TRP A 234 -13.84 8.32 -8.09
C TRP A 234 -13.79 8.20 -6.56
N HIS A 235 -13.04 9.09 -5.95
CA HIS A 235 -12.88 9.17 -4.51
C HIS A 235 -13.07 10.60 -4.03
N THR A 236 -13.87 10.81 -3.00
CA THR A 236 -14.08 12.13 -2.40
C THR A 236 -12.75 12.79 -1.99
N GLN A 237 -12.73 14.11 -1.95
CA GLN A 237 -11.57 14.87 -1.49
C GLN A 237 -11.20 14.42 -0.05
N GLY A 238 -9.91 14.28 0.25
CA GLY A 238 -9.44 13.80 1.55
C GLY A 238 -9.49 12.29 1.77
N SER A 239 -9.97 11.48 0.80
CA SER A 239 -10.06 10.02 0.92
C SER A 239 -8.72 9.27 0.78
N GLY A 240 -7.61 9.97 0.48
CA GLY A 240 -6.29 9.39 0.32
C GLY A 240 -5.96 9.01 -1.13
N LYS A 241 -6.40 9.77 -2.14
CA LYS A 241 -6.10 9.53 -3.57
C LYS A 241 -4.61 9.33 -3.83
N SER A 242 -3.74 10.21 -3.33
CA SER A 242 -2.29 10.09 -3.52
C SER A 242 -1.72 8.79 -2.94
N ILE A 243 -2.26 8.30 -1.82
CA ILE A 243 -1.86 7.03 -1.24
C ILE A 243 -2.32 5.85 -2.11
N SER A 244 -3.51 5.95 -2.73
CA SER A 244 -3.97 4.94 -3.70
C SER A 244 -3.07 4.89 -4.93
N MET A 245 -2.59 6.04 -5.43
CA MET A 245 -1.61 6.12 -6.53
C MET A 245 -0.30 5.40 -6.15
N ILE A 246 0.20 5.63 -4.92
CA ILE A 246 1.41 4.97 -4.42
C ILE A 246 1.20 3.45 -4.31
N PHE A 247 0.09 2.99 -3.72
CA PHE A 247 -0.23 1.57 -3.64
C PHE A 247 -0.29 0.92 -5.03
N PHE A 248 -0.97 1.56 -5.98
CA PHE A 248 -1.05 1.06 -7.34
C PHE A 248 0.33 0.95 -7.99
N ALA A 249 1.12 2.04 -7.97
CA ALA A 249 2.44 2.04 -8.56
C ALA A 249 3.36 0.99 -7.95
N GLN A 250 3.40 0.88 -6.62
CA GLN A 250 4.22 -0.12 -5.95
C GLN A 250 3.76 -1.56 -6.25
N LYS A 251 2.45 -1.80 -6.30
CA LYS A 251 1.92 -3.12 -6.61
C LYS A 251 2.23 -3.54 -8.05
N VAL A 252 2.11 -2.61 -9.02
CA VAL A 252 2.53 -2.85 -10.40
C VAL A 252 4.01 -3.25 -10.45
N LEU A 253 4.89 -2.50 -9.78
CA LEU A 253 6.33 -2.78 -9.78
C LEU A 253 6.70 -4.15 -9.18
N ARG A 254 5.87 -4.69 -8.28
CA ARG A 254 6.12 -6.00 -7.67
C ARG A 254 5.52 -7.16 -8.45
N LYS A 255 4.31 -6.94 -8.99
CA LYS A 255 3.49 -8.04 -9.54
C LYS A 255 3.43 -8.07 -11.06
N MET A 256 3.92 -7.03 -11.74
CA MET A 256 3.92 -6.95 -13.20
C MET A 256 5.34 -6.85 -13.73
N ALA A 257 5.70 -7.80 -14.59
CA ALA A 257 6.99 -7.74 -15.28
C ALA A 257 7.05 -6.54 -16.24
N GLY A 258 8.19 -5.87 -16.32
CA GLY A 258 8.43 -4.73 -17.22
C GLY A 258 9.20 -3.61 -16.53
N ASN A 259 9.73 -2.69 -17.33
CA ASN A 259 10.41 -1.48 -16.84
C ASN A 259 9.42 -0.30 -16.80
N TRP A 260 8.46 -0.38 -15.89
CA TRP A 260 7.36 0.57 -15.80
C TRP A 260 7.81 1.97 -15.42
N THR A 261 7.39 2.96 -16.20
CA THR A 261 7.50 4.40 -15.89
C THR A 261 6.12 4.96 -15.56
N PHE A 262 5.99 5.60 -14.40
CA PHE A 262 4.76 6.26 -13.98
C PHE A 262 4.84 7.75 -14.26
N VAL A 263 3.95 8.25 -15.13
CA VAL A 263 3.82 9.67 -15.44
C VAL A 263 2.67 10.24 -14.62
N ILE A 264 3.00 11.00 -13.58
CA ILE A 264 2.02 11.62 -12.68
C ILE A 264 1.66 12.99 -13.23
N VAL A 265 0.41 13.16 -13.65
CA VAL A 265 -0.09 14.37 -14.32
C VAL A 265 -1.06 15.10 -13.40
N THR A 266 -0.79 16.38 -13.15
CA THR A 266 -1.65 17.26 -12.36
C THR A 266 -2.04 18.50 -13.14
N ASP A 267 -3.06 19.22 -12.68
CA ASP A 267 -3.48 20.49 -13.30
C ASP A 267 -2.77 21.72 -12.71
N ARG A 268 -2.23 21.61 -11.48
CA ARG A 268 -1.62 22.73 -10.74
C ARG A 268 -0.28 22.35 -10.11
N GLN A 269 0.63 23.31 -10.10
CA GLN A 269 1.94 23.17 -9.45
C GLN A 269 1.89 22.81 -7.97
N GLU A 270 0.93 23.37 -7.24
CA GLU A 270 0.76 23.11 -5.80
C GLU A 270 0.41 21.65 -5.54
N LEU A 271 -0.51 21.08 -6.34
CA LEU A 271 -0.89 19.66 -6.25
C LEU A 271 0.26 18.75 -6.67
N ASP A 272 1.00 19.10 -7.72
CA ASP A 272 2.19 18.39 -8.16
C ASP A 272 3.23 18.30 -7.03
N GLY A 273 3.50 19.42 -6.36
CA GLY A 273 4.39 19.47 -5.19
C GLY A 273 3.90 18.63 -4.01
N GLN A 274 2.59 18.59 -3.74
CA GLN A 274 2.01 17.81 -2.66
C GLN A 274 2.06 16.30 -2.96
N ILE A 275 1.72 15.89 -4.18
CA ILE A 275 1.79 14.48 -4.58
C ILE A 275 3.23 13.99 -4.53
N TYR A 276 4.18 14.76 -5.09
CA TYR A 276 5.59 14.44 -5.00
C TYR A 276 6.07 14.23 -3.55
N LYS A 277 5.69 15.15 -2.64
CA LYS A 277 6.03 15.04 -1.21
C LYS A 277 5.47 13.75 -0.60
N ASN A 278 4.26 13.36 -0.95
CA ASN A 278 3.66 12.11 -0.48
C ASN A 278 4.45 10.88 -0.96
N PHE A 279 4.86 10.86 -2.23
CA PHE A 279 5.69 9.79 -2.79
C PHE A 279 7.08 9.75 -2.13
N ALA A 280 7.71 10.89 -1.95
CA ALA A 280 9.03 10.99 -1.32
C ALA A 280 9.00 10.61 0.17
N SER A 281 8.02 11.10 0.94
CA SER A 281 7.88 10.79 2.37
C SER A 281 7.52 9.32 2.63
N ALA A 282 6.91 8.66 1.66
CA ALA A 282 6.67 7.21 1.68
C ALA A 282 7.91 6.39 1.24
N GLY A 283 9.03 7.03 0.92
CA GLY A 283 10.25 6.37 0.47
C GLY A 283 10.14 5.70 -0.90
N VAL A 284 9.17 6.10 -1.71
CA VAL A 284 8.89 5.51 -3.03
C VAL A 284 9.74 6.15 -4.12
N VAL A 285 10.02 7.45 -3.98
CA VAL A 285 10.90 8.20 -4.87
C VAL A 285 12.23 8.39 -4.17
N THR A 286 13.26 7.75 -4.69
CA THR A 286 14.64 7.80 -4.17
C THR A 286 15.56 8.65 -5.06
N GLU A 287 15.14 8.93 -6.29
CA GLU A 287 15.86 9.74 -7.25
C GLU A 287 15.51 11.23 -7.11
N GLY A 288 16.37 12.08 -7.63
CA GLY A 288 16.05 13.51 -7.79
C GLY A 288 14.72 13.67 -8.55
N ARG A 289 13.99 14.75 -8.25
CA ARG A 289 12.67 15.00 -8.82
C ARG A 289 12.74 15.11 -10.36
N ALA A 290 12.30 14.07 -11.08
CA ALA A 290 12.10 14.13 -12.50
C ALA A 290 10.79 14.88 -12.80
N GLN A 291 10.85 16.22 -12.78
CA GLN A 291 9.75 17.11 -13.09
C GLN A 291 9.94 17.75 -14.46
N ALA A 292 8.99 17.55 -15.35
CA ALA A 292 9.03 18.15 -16.67
C ALA A 292 8.77 19.67 -16.62
N GLU A 293 9.75 20.47 -17.00
CA GLU A 293 9.64 21.94 -17.07
C GLU A 293 8.98 22.42 -18.37
N SER A 294 9.14 21.65 -19.46
CA SER A 294 8.58 21.93 -20.78
C SER A 294 8.17 20.64 -21.49
N GLY A 295 7.45 20.75 -22.60
CA GLY A 295 7.15 19.59 -23.45
C GLY A 295 8.40 18.92 -24.03
N ILE A 296 9.45 19.68 -24.35
CA ILE A 296 10.74 19.16 -24.80
C ILE A 296 11.43 18.38 -23.68
N HIS A 297 11.45 18.94 -22.46
CA HIS A 297 12.02 18.28 -21.30
C HIS A 297 11.24 17.00 -20.92
N LEU A 298 9.91 17.00 -21.10
CA LEU A 298 9.10 15.79 -20.92
C LEU A 298 9.52 14.67 -21.87
N ARG A 299 9.79 14.99 -23.15
CA ARG A 299 10.32 14.02 -24.13
C ARG A 299 11.64 13.43 -23.67
N GLN A 300 12.54 14.29 -23.21
CA GLN A 300 13.85 13.87 -22.70
C GLN A 300 13.69 12.91 -21.51
N LEU A 301 12.91 13.28 -20.49
CA LEU A 301 12.66 12.44 -19.32
C LEU A 301 12.04 11.08 -19.69
N LEU A 302 11.15 11.03 -20.68
CA LEU A 302 10.53 9.79 -21.14
C LEU A 302 11.44 8.96 -22.07
N SER A 303 12.55 9.50 -22.54
CA SER A 303 13.60 8.76 -23.24
C SER A 303 14.68 8.22 -22.31
N GLU A 304 14.73 8.72 -21.08
CA GLU A 304 15.61 8.28 -20.00
C GLU A 304 14.92 7.20 -19.13
N ASP A 305 15.68 6.53 -18.28
CA ASP A 305 15.16 5.48 -17.39
C ASP A 305 14.75 6.10 -16.03
N HIS A 306 13.58 6.73 -16.02
CA HIS A 306 12.95 7.26 -14.81
C HIS A 306 11.79 6.41 -14.38
N ARG A 307 11.74 6.05 -13.09
CA ARG A 307 10.60 5.32 -12.48
C ARG A 307 9.38 6.21 -12.36
N TYR A 308 9.56 7.46 -11.98
CA TYR A 308 8.49 8.43 -11.77
C TYR A 308 8.82 9.75 -12.46
N VAL A 309 7.91 10.23 -13.31
CA VAL A 309 7.98 11.53 -13.97
C VAL A 309 6.78 12.35 -13.54
N PHE A 310 7.01 13.53 -12.98
CA PHE A 310 5.95 14.45 -12.56
C PHE A 310 5.80 15.56 -13.59
N THR A 311 4.55 15.87 -13.98
CA THR A 311 4.28 16.85 -15.02
C THR A 311 2.92 17.51 -14.86
N LEU A 312 2.76 18.66 -15.47
CA LEU A 312 1.48 19.38 -15.53
C LEU A 312 0.79 19.10 -16.88
N ILE A 313 -0.54 18.94 -16.84
CA ILE A 313 -1.36 18.63 -18.03
C ILE A 313 -1.13 19.59 -19.19
N HIS A 314 -0.87 20.87 -18.90
CA HIS A 314 -0.63 21.88 -19.95
C HIS A 314 0.69 21.69 -20.74
N LYS A 315 1.55 20.75 -20.35
CA LYS A 315 2.73 20.37 -21.15
C LYS A 315 2.34 19.53 -22.38
N PHE A 316 1.11 19.04 -22.45
CA PHE A 316 0.52 18.34 -23.58
C PHE A 316 -0.31 19.26 -24.51
N ARG A 317 0.07 20.54 -24.66
CA ARG A 317 -0.65 21.49 -25.54
C ARG A 317 -0.61 21.11 -27.00
N VAL A 318 0.43 20.45 -27.44
CA VAL A 318 0.63 20.03 -28.83
C VAL A 318 0.35 18.53 -28.92
N ALA A 319 -0.48 18.14 -29.88
CA ALA A 319 -0.80 16.76 -30.19
C ALA A 319 0.33 16.12 -31.01
N GLU A 320 1.52 15.98 -30.43
CA GLU A 320 2.67 15.34 -31.04
C GLU A 320 3.07 14.09 -30.28
N GLU A 321 3.47 13.05 -30.99
CA GLU A 321 3.99 11.82 -30.40
C GLU A 321 5.29 12.09 -29.63
N VAL A 322 5.28 11.75 -28.34
CA VAL A 322 6.41 11.92 -27.41
C VAL A 322 7.15 10.60 -27.21
N SER A 323 6.43 9.49 -27.03
CA SER A 323 7.02 8.18 -26.83
C SER A 323 6.08 7.06 -27.28
N LYS A 324 6.65 6.03 -27.92
CA LYS A 324 5.94 4.79 -28.33
C LYS A 324 6.08 3.67 -27.31
N ARG A 325 6.71 3.92 -26.17
CA ARG A 325 6.87 2.91 -25.10
C ARG A 325 5.50 2.41 -24.64
N ASN A 326 5.41 1.11 -24.37
CA ASN A 326 4.20 0.43 -23.90
C ASN A 326 4.26 0.06 -22.42
N ASP A 327 5.31 0.46 -21.73
CA ASP A 327 5.57 0.30 -20.31
C ASP A 327 5.44 1.64 -19.55
N ILE A 328 4.65 2.57 -20.10
CA ILE A 328 4.29 3.84 -19.46
C ILE A 328 2.88 3.74 -18.91
N ILE A 329 2.70 4.13 -17.64
CA ILE A 329 1.40 4.31 -17.00
C ILE A 329 1.24 5.78 -16.65
N VAL A 330 0.22 6.41 -17.24
CA VAL A 330 -0.15 7.79 -16.95
C VAL A 330 -1.21 7.79 -15.86
N ILE A 331 -0.91 8.45 -14.75
CA ILE A 331 -1.83 8.65 -13.62
C ILE A 331 -2.17 10.12 -13.53
N THR A 332 -3.47 10.46 -13.68
CA THR A 332 -3.91 11.85 -13.65
C THR A 332 -4.70 12.14 -12.38
N ASP A 333 -4.43 13.29 -11.76
CA ASP A 333 -5.25 13.80 -10.65
C ASP A 333 -6.18 14.90 -11.14
N GLU A 334 -7.43 14.91 -10.62
CA GLU A 334 -8.47 15.88 -10.94
C GLU A 334 -8.85 15.96 -12.44
N ALA A 335 -9.11 14.80 -13.06
CA ALA A 335 -9.38 14.63 -14.49
C ALA A 335 -10.68 15.30 -15.04
N HIS A 336 -11.38 16.13 -14.28
CA HIS A 336 -12.77 16.56 -14.55
C HIS A 336 -12.95 18.02 -15.02
N ARG A 337 -11.89 18.77 -15.30
CA ARG A 337 -12.01 20.20 -15.67
C ARG A 337 -12.20 20.41 -17.16
N SER A 338 -12.97 21.43 -17.54
CA SER A 338 -13.38 21.71 -18.94
C SER A 338 -12.24 21.90 -19.96
N GLN A 339 -11.08 22.38 -19.53
CA GLN A 339 -9.88 22.45 -20.39
C GLN A 339 -9.13 21.11 -20.49
N TYR A 340 -9.47 20.16 -19.64
CA TYR A 340 -8.82 18.85 -19.55
C TYR A 340 -9.09 17.98 -20.79
N ASP A 341 -10.26 18.07 -21.39
CA ASP A 341 -10.71 17.22 -22.49
C ASP A 341 -9.76 17.22 -23.70
N THR A 342 -9.39 18.42 -24.18
CA THR A 342 -8.47 18.54 -25.33
C THR A 342 -7.05 18.12 -24.95
N LEU A 343 -6.58 18.53 -23.77
CA LEU A 343 -5.25 18.19 -23.29
C LEU A 343 -5.12 16.70 -22.99
N ALA A 344 -6.17 16.04 -22.51
CA ALA A 344 -6.21 14.61 -22.29
C ALA A 344 -6.16 13.80 -23.60
N LEU A 345 -6.82 14.28 -24.66
CA LEU A 345 -6.70 13.70 -26.00
C LEU A 345 -5.30 13.88 -26.58
N ASN A 346 -4.71 15.06 -26.41
CA ASN A 346 -3.33 15.32 -26.81
C ASN A 346 -2.34 14.42 -26.06
N MET A 347 -2.58 14.17 -24.77
CA MET A 347 -1.79 13.26 -23.96
C MET A 347 -1.85 11.83 -24.51
N ARG A 348 -3.02 11.36 -24.93
CA ARG A 348 -3.16 10.08 -25.62
C ARG A 348 -2.40 10.04 -26.95
N THR A 349 -2.46 11.11 -27.73
CA THR A 349 -1.69 11.22 -28.97
C THR A 349 -0.18 11.23 -28.70
N ALA A 350 0.22 11.89 -27.62
CA ALA A 350 1.63 11.95 -27.21
C ALA A 350 2.18 10.60 -26.73
N LEU A 351 1.34 9.77 -26.13
CA LEU A 351 1.70 8.47 -25.52
C LEU A 351 0.73 7.37 -26.01
N PRO A 352 0.73 7.01 -27.31
CA PRO A 352 -0.31 6.17 -27.91
C PRO A 352 -0.39 4.75 -27.35
N ASN A 353 0.72 4.23 -26.80
CA ASN A 353 0.80 2.87 -26.26
C ASN A 353 0.78 2.84 -24.72
N ALA A 354 0.64 3.98 -24.05
CA ALA A 354 0.59 4.04 -22.58
C ALA A 354 -0.74 3.57 -22.04
N ALA A 355 -0.72 3.15 -20.76
CA ALA A 355 -1.92 2.90 -19.97
C ALA A 355 -2.34 4.18 -19.24
N PHE A 356 -3.65 4.41 -19.09
CA PHE A 356 -4.19 5.64 -18.51
C PHE A 356 -5.13 5.34 -17.36
N LEU A 357 -4.86 5.94 -16.21
CA LEU A 357 -5.63 5.84 -14.96
C LEU A 357 -5.94 7.23 -14.45
N ALA A 358 -7.22 7.53 -14.21
CA ALA A 358 -7.63 8.81 -13.66
C ALA A 358 -8.03 8.74 -12.19
N PHE A 359 -7.72 9.79 -11.44
CA PHE A 359 -8.24 10.04 -10.11
C PHE A 359 -9.08 11.33 -10.12
N THR A 360 -10.25 11.32 -9.51
CA THR A 360 -11.13 12.49 -9.42
C THR A 360 -11.89 12.55 -8.12
N GLY A 361 -12.11 13.77 -7.61
CA GLY A 361 -12.94 14.03 -6.43
C GLY A 361 -14.42 14.22 -6.75
N THR A 362 -14.76 14.46 -8.02
CA THR A 362 -16.13 14.68 -8.47
C THR A 362 -16.62 13.50 -9.29
N PRO A 363 -17.91 13.14 -9.18
CA PRO A 363 -18.49 12.10 -10.05
C PRO A 363 -18.45 12.56 -11.50
N LEU A 364 -18.14 11.62 -12.40
CA LEU A 364 -18.33 11.83 -13.84
C LEU A 364 -19.82 12.01 -14.12
N ILE A 365 -20.22 13.25 -14.46
CA ILE A 365 -21.61 13.57 -14.78
C ILE A 365 -21.89 13.08 -16.21
N VAL A 366 -23.17 12.80 -16.49
CA VAL A 366 -23.66 12.48 -17.84
C VAL A 366 -23.30 13.64 -18.79
N GLY A 367 -22.41 13.38 -19.77
CA GLY A 367 -21.88 14.40 -20.69
C GLY A 367 -20.35 14.46 -20.79
N GLU A 368 -19.61 13.84 -19.85
CA GLU A 368 -18.14 13.74 -19.91
C GLU A 368 -17.68 12.55 -20.77
N GLU A 369 -18.20 12.47 -22.01
CA GLU A 369 -17.86 11.39 -22.96
C GLU A 369 -16.35 11.37 -23.27
N LYS A 370 -15.70 12.53 -23.29
CA LYS A 370 -14.27 12.65 -23.61
C LYS A 370 -13.36 12.06 -22.52
N THR A 371 -13.74 12.24 -21.25
CA THR A 371 -12.99 11.58 -20.16
C THR A 371 -13.05 10.05 -20.29
N ARG A 372 -14.22 9.49 -20.65
CA ARG A 372 -14.39 8.06 -20.92
C ARG A 372 -13.65 7.56 -22.17
N GLN A 373 -13.31 8.47 -23.11
CA GLN A 373 -12.52 8.12 -24.28
C GLN A 373 -11.02 7.96 -23.92
N VAL A 374 -10.56 8.65 -22.87
CA VAL A 374 -9.15 8.64 -22.45
C VAL A 374 -8.87 7.55 -21.40
N PHE A 375 -9.74 7.36 -20.41
CA PHE A 375 -9.52 6.51 -19.22
C PHE A 375 -10.35 5.23 -19.16
#